data_671493c6f4a7e2c63468605fd32c58bd
#
_entry.id   671493c6f4a7e2c63468605fd32c58bd
#
_cell.length_a   1.000
_cell.length_b   1.000
_cell.length_c   1.000
_cell.angle_alpha   90.00
_cell.angle_beta   90.00
_cell.angle_gamma   90.00
#
_symmetry.space_group_name_H-M   'P 1'
#
loop_
_entity.id
_entity.type
_entity.pdbx_description
1 polymer ?
#
loop_
_entity_poly.entity_id
_entity_poly.type
_entity_poly.pdbx_seq_one_letter_code
_entity_poly.pdbx_strand_id
1 'polypeptide(L)'
;MKQWIIVLTLAVSSLGCIVIGYAFYNYYTPPTERRAYIIPHHNDDTLRVAYIGDSWAAMHKEYDCILAQIIEDSIHQPVKVSSFGIHGKTSKEIYESLFENQSMHTFMMQGYDYCFISAGINDTYKKMSTDYYKKSMNQLIRFLLTNHIQPIILDIPDYDIVKAYKKQQTARQVLRKISSFITGSQTDCKQTFRNALSDLANDNNDWQISILKYQEWNSDYQNDLKSYYLTDGMHLNKKGYVKLDSCIAQHIIHNCN
;
A
#
# COMPACT_ATOMS: atom_id res chain seq x y z
N MET A 1 21.35 -49.87 -0.28
CA MET A 1 21.97 -48.56 -0.10
C MET A 1 21.72 -47.63 -1.30
N LYS A 2 22.06 -47.97 -2.55
CA LYS A 2 21.86 -47.12 -3.74
C LYS A 2 20.39 -46.66 -3.98
N GLN A 3 19.39 -47.54 -3.80
CA GLN A 3 17.99 -47.22 -4.00
C GLN A 3 17.47 -46.15 -3.01
N TRP A 4 17.86 -46.23 -1.74
CA TRP A 4 17.50 -45.23 -0.72
C TRP A 4 18.09 -43.84 -1.00
N ILE A 5 19.32 -43.81 -1.54
CA ILE A 5 19.96 -42.54 -1.95
C ILE A 5 19.16 -41.90 -3.10
N ILE A 6 18.74 -42.68 -4.11
CA ILE A 6 17.94 -42.19 -5.22
C ILE A 6 16.59 -41.65 -4.73
N VAL A 7 15.89 -42.40 -3.87
CA VAL A 7 14.61 -41.97 -3.30
C VAL A 7 14.75 -40.66 -2.51
N LEU A 8 15.79 -40.58 -1.66
CA LEU A 8 16.06 -39.39 -0.87
C LEU A 8 16.38 -38.17 -1.76
N THR A 9 17.21 -38.37 -2.80
CA THR A 9 17.55 -37.29 -3.76
C THR A 9 16.32 -36.81 -4.49
N LEU A 10 15.45 -37.69 -4.97
CA LEU A 10 14.20 -37.33 -5.62
C LEU A 10 13.25 -36.58 -4.67
N ALA A 11 13.11 -37.01 -3.44
CA ALA A 11 12.28 -36.36 -2.44
C ALA A 11 12.79 -34.94 -2.11
N VAL A 12 14.09 -34.74 -1.95
CA VAL A 12 14.70 -33.43 -1.69
C VAL A 12 14.54 -32.53 -2.92
N SER A 13 14.75 -33.04 -4.13
CA SER A 13 14.54 -32.26 -5.37
C SER A 13 13.10 -31.85 -5.54
N SER A 14 12.15 -32.75 -5.31
CA SER A 14 10.71 -32.46 -5.38
C SER A 14 10.29 -31.39 -4.37
N LEU A 15 10.78 -31.49 -3.13
CA LEU A 15 10.55 -30.49 -2.09
C LEU A 15 11.12 -29.11 -2.50
N GLY A 16 12.32 -29.11 -3.08
CA GLY A 16 12.94 -27.91 -3.62
C GLY A 16 12.09 -27.24 -4.70
N CYS A 17 11.59 -28.02 -5.66
CA CYS A 17 10.69 -27.52 -6.71
C CYS A 17 9.37 -26.95 -6.15
N ILE A 18 8.79 -27.60 -5.13
CA ILE A 18 7.56 -27.13 -4.49
C ILE A 18 7.82 -25.78 -3.77
N VAL A 19 8.93 -25.68 -3.02
CA VAL A 19 9.27 -24.42 -2.31
C VAL A 19 9.54 -23.29 -3.30
N ILE A 20 10.26 -23.55 -4.38
CA ILE A 20 10.51 -22.56 -5.43
C ILE A 20 9.21 -22.15 -6.09
N GLY A 21 8.39 -23.12 -6.51
CA GLY A 21 7.07 -22.85 -7.14
C GLY A 21 6.15 -22.03 -6.22
N TYR A 22 6.11 -22.38 -4.93
CA TYR A 22 5.34 -21.63 -3.94
C TYR A 22 5.86 -20.19 -3.76
N ALA A 23 7.19 -20.00 -3.72
CA ALA A 23 7.79 -18.67 -3.64
C ALA A 23 7.40 -17.81 -4.86
N PHE A 24 7.56 -18.35 -6.07
CA PHE A 24 7.13 -17.65 -7.29
C PHE A 24 5.63 -17.36 -7.30
N TYR A 25 4.80 -18.32 -6.94
CA TYR A 25 3.35 -18.13 -6.89
C TYR A 25 2.97 -16.97 -5.95
N ASN A 26 3.48 -16.98 -4.72
CA ASN A 26 3.11 -15.94 -3.75
C ASN A 26 3.65 -14.54 -4.10
N TYR A 27 4.86 -14.46 -4.69
CA TYR A 27 5.51 -13.18 -4.94
C TYR A 27 5.17 -12.55 -6.28
N TYR A 28 4.74 -13.33 -7.26
CA TYR A 28 4.51 -12.83 -8.63
C TYR A 28 3.08 -12.98 -9.12
N THR A 29 2.22 -13.77 -8.46
CA THR A 29 0.84 -13.94 -8.91
C THR A 29 0.02 -12.69 -8.55
N PRO A 30 -0.40 -11.89 -9.52
CA PRO A 30 -1.22 -10.71 -9.29
C PRO A 30 -2.60 -11.12 -8.75
N PRO A 31 -3.40 -10.16 -8.24
CA PRO A 31 -4.76 -10.45 -7.84
C PRO A 31 -5.60 -10.90 -9.03
N THR A 32 -6.56 -11.77 -8.77
CA THR A 32 -7.61 -12.08 -9.75
C THR A 32 -8.56 -10.89 -9.85
N GLU A 33 -8.87 -10.46 -11.06
CA GLU A 33 -9.88 -9.43 -11.28
C GLU A 33 -11.23 -9.89 -10.76
N ARG A 34 -11.86 -9.04 -9.93
CA ARG A 34 -13.18 -9.29 -9.37
C ARG A 34 -14.14 -8.20 -9.82
N ARG A 35 -15.40 -8.58 -10.03
CA ARG A 35 -16.44 -7.61 -10.31
C ARG A 35 -16.63 -6.73 -9.07
N ALA A 36 -16.51 -5.41 -9.25
CA ALA A 36 -16.77 -4.46 -8.18
C ALA A 36 -18.23 -4.60 -7.70
N TYR A 37 -18.43 -4.57 -6.39
CA TYR A 37 -19.75 -4.32 -5.84
C TYR A 37 -20.03 -2.83 -5.84
N ILE A 38 -21.30 -2.44 -5.83
CA ILE A 38 -21.70 -1.04 -5.88
C ILE A 38 -21.74 -0.49 -4.45
N ILE A 39 -21.05 0.61 -4.24
CA ILE A 39 -21.07 1.37 -2.99
C ILE A 39 -22.15 2.45 -3.14
N PRO A 40 -23.12 2.56 -2.19
CA PRO A 40 -24.12 3.61 -2.24
C PRO A 40 -23.44 4.97 -2.06
N HIS A 41 -23.83 5.91 -2.91
CA HIS A 41 -23.40 7.32 -2.72
C HIS A 41 -24.21 7.93 -1.56
N HIS A 42 -23.55 8.73 -0.72
CA HIS A 42 -24.24 9.48 0.34
C HIS A 42 -24.91 10.72 -0.26
N ASN A 43 -25.97 11.19 0.39
CA ASN A 43 -26.80 12.31 -0.10
C ASN A 43 -26.74 13.57 0.78
N ASP A 44 -25.82 13.59 1.73
CA ASP A 44 -25.58 14.77 2.58
C ASP A 44 -24.46 15.66 2.02
N ASP A 45 -24.36 16.88 2.50
CA ASP A 45 -23.36 17.86 2.06
C ASP A 45 -21.99 17.65 2.72
N THR A 46 -21.77 16.52 3.39
CA THR A 46 -20.51 16.21 4.07
C THR A 46 -19.52 15.60 3.08
N LEU A 47 -18.36 16.23 2.89
CA LEU A 47 -17.27 15.61 2.14
C LEU A 47 -16.72 14.42 2.91
N ARG A 48 -16.72 13.24 2.30
CA ARG A 48 -16.27 11.99 2.95
C ARG A 48 -14.99 11.48 2.32
N VAL A 49 -13.96 11.33 3.16
CA VAL A 49 -12.64 10.86 2.75
C VAL A 49 -12.33 9.54 3.44
N ALA A 50 -12.10 8.50 2.64
CA ALA A 50 -11.52 7.25 3.13
C ALA A 50 -10.00 7.34 3.13
N TYR A 51 -9.36 6.74 4.12
CA TYR A 51 -7.94 6.42 4.08
C TYR A 51 -7.77 4.91 4.23
N ILE A 52 -7.44 4.22 3.16
CA ILE A 52 -7.26 2.77 3.19
C ILE A 52 -5.81 2.38 2.93
N GLY A 53 -5.39 1.23 3.44
CA GLY A 53 -4.04 0.77 3.18
C GLY A 53 -3.50 -0.25 4.18
N ASP A 54 -2.21 -0.18 4.38
CA ASP A 54 -1.46 -1.04 5.29
C ASP A 54 -1.39 -0.48 6.73
N SER A 55 -0.25 -0.65 7.39
CA SER A 55 -0.03 -0.13 8.75
C SER A 55 -0.10 1.41 8.83
N TRP A 56 0.19 2.11 7.76
CA TRP A 56 0.11 3.57 7.74
C TRP A 56 -1.34 4.04 7.86
N ALA A 57 -2.27 3.45 7.11
CA ALA A 57 -3.70 3.74 7.27
C ALA A 57 -4.23 3.26 8.63
N ALA A 58 -3.77 2.09 9.12
CA ALA A 58 -4.19 1.58 10.42
C ALA A 58 -3.82 2.51 11.58
N MET A 59 -2.62 3.09 11.54
CA MET A 59 -2.12 4.01 12.55
C MET A 59 -2.67 5.43 12.37
N HIS A 60 -3.04 5.83 11.16
CA HIS A 60 -3.63 7.14 10.88
C HIS A 60 -4.99 7.31 11.56
N LYS A 61 -5.71 6.24 11.84
CA LYS A 61 -7.05 6.28 12.44
C LYS A 61 -7.17 7.18 13.68
N GLU A 62 -6.09 7.31 14.45
CA GLU A 62 -6.04 8.21 15.62
C GLU A 62 -5.97 9.70 15.23
N TYR A 63 -5.72 9.99 13.94
CA TYR A 63 -5.51 11.34 13.40
C TYR A 63 -6.60 11.76 12.39
N ASP A 64 -7.61 10.93 12.16
CA ASP A 64 -8.71 11.20 11.21
C ASP A 64 -9.33 12.58 11.43
N CYS A 65 -9.53 12.98 12.70
CA CYS A 65 -10.08 14.29 13.03
C CYS A 65 -9.16 15.46 12.65
N ILE A 66 -7.85 15.25 12.62
CA ILE A 66 -6.88 16.29 12.25
C ILE A 66 -6.96 16.55 10.75
N LEU A 67 -6.93 15.50 9.92
CA LEU A 67 -7.09 15.63 8.48
C LEU A 67 -8.46 16.25 8.13
N ALA A 68 -9.54 15.78 8.78
CA ALA A 68 -10.87 16.34 8.58
C ALA A 68 -10.89 17.85 8.84
N GLN A 69 -10.32 18.32 9.98
CA GLN A 69 -10.28 19.74 10.33
C GLN A 69 -9.47 20.57 9.33
N ILE A 70 -8.31 20.07 8.86
CA ILE A 70 -7.48 20.79 7.88
C ILE A 70 -8.25 21.01 6.57
N ILE A 71 -9.00 20.01 6.11
CA ILE A 71 -9.80 20.12 4.89
C ILE A 71 -10.98 21.06 5.14
N GLU A 72 -11.74 20.86 6.23
CA GLU A 72 -12.92 21.65 6.59
C GLU A 72 -12.61 23.14 6.70
N ASP A 73 -11.51 23.50 7.35
CA ASP A 73 -11.05 24.90 7.48
C ASP A 73 -10.79 25.55 6.11
N SER A 74 -10.43 24.75 5.12
CA SER A 74 -10.07 25.25 3.78
C SER A 74 -11.26 25.36 2.82
N ILE A 75 -12.19 24.39 2.88
CA ILE A 75 -13.34 24.35 1.94
C ILE A 75 -14.64 24.88 2.54
N HIS A 76 -14.66 25.14 3.87
CA HIS A 76 -15.80 25.69 4.61
C HIS A 76 -17.09 24.85 4.50
N GLN A 77 -16.95 23.51 4.42
CA GLN A 77 -18.07 22.57 4.47
C GLN A 77 -17.72 21.40 5.40
N PRO A 78 -18.72 20.68 5.96
CA PRO A 78 -18.47 19.56 6.84
C PRO A 78 -17.60 18.48 6.17
N VAL A 79 -16.60 17.96 6.88
CA VAL A 79 -15.71 16.91 6.39
C VAL A 79 -15.67 15.75 7.37
N LYS A 80 -15.75 14.53 6.84
CA LYS A 80 -15.58 13.31 7.61
C LYS A 80 -14.45 12.47 7.01
N VAL A 81 -13.39 12.27 7.77
CA VAL A 81 -12.33 11.33 7.43
C VAL A 81 -12.50 10.05 8.21
N SER A 82 -12.23 8.92 7.58
CA SER A 82 -12.23 7.61 8.24
C SER A 82 -11.11 6.75 7.68
N SER A 83 -10.33 6.12 8.55
CA SER A 83 -9.20 5.27 8.16
C SER A 83 -9.47 3.80 8.43
N PHE A 84 -9.09 2.95 7.47
CA PHE A 84 -9.09 1.51 7.60
C PHE A 84 -7.81 0.92 7.02
N GLY A 85 -6.95 0.42 7.88
CA GLY A 85 -5.69 -0.21 7.47
C GLY A 85 -5.51 -1.59 8.07
N ILE A 86 -4.73 -2.42 7.38
CA ILE A 86 -4.39 -3.76 7.84
C ILE A 86 -2.88 -3.92 7.87
N HIS A 87 -2.31 -4.06 9.06
CA HIS A 87 -0.86 -4.13 9.25
C HIS A 87 -0.20 -5.22 8.39
N GLY A 88 0.89 -4.86 7.72
CA GLY A 88 1.72 -5.78 6.97
C GLY A 88 1.15 -6.26 5.63
N LYS A 89 0.01 -5.74 5.18
CA LYS A 89 -0.62 -6.13 3.93
C LYS A 89 0.06 -5.50 2.71
N THR A 90 0.19 -6.28 1.64
CA THR A 90 0.63 -5.82 0.32
C THR A 90 -0.52 -5.18 -0.45
N SER A 91 -0.23 -4.52 -1.54
CA SER A 91 -1.23 -3.93 -2.44
C SER A 91 -2.30 -4.94 -2.88
N LYS A 92 -1.89 -6.17 -3.24
CA LYS A 92 -2.81 -7.28 -3.56
C LYS A 92 -3.72 -7.63 -2.39
N GLU A 93 -3.14 -7.82 -1.22
CA GLU A 93 -3.89 -8.21 -0.01
C GLU A 93 -4.85 -7.10 0.44
N ILE A 94 -4.53 -5.82 0.17
CA ILE A 94 -5.44 -4.68 0.40
C ILE A 94 -6.61 -4.75 -0.60
N TYR A 95 -6.34 -4.95 -1.89
CA TYR A 95 -7.39 -5.12 -2.89
C TYR A 95 -8.30 -6.31 -2.57
N GLU A 96 -7.72 -7.48 -2.27
CA GLU A 96 -8.50 -8.68 -1.92
C GLU A 96 -9.36 -8.46 -0.67
N SER A 97 -8.89 -7.66 0.30
CA SER A 97 -9.65 -7.36 1.51
C SER A 97 -10.96 -6.59 1.26
N LEU A 98 -11.09 -5.87 0.14
CA LEU A 98 -12.36 -5.24 -0.26
C LEU A 98 -13.48 -6.28 -0.39
N PHE A 99 -13.15 -7.50 -0.78
CA PHE A 99 -14.10 -8.58 -1.05
C PHE A 99 -14.15 -9.66 0.03
N GLU A 100 -13.05 -9.87 0.74
CA GLU A 100 -12.86 -10.99 1.66
C GLU A 100 -12.93 -10.58 3.14
N ASN A 101 -12.74 -9.30 3.44
CA ASN A 101 -12.79 -8.79 4.80
C ASN A 101 -14.10 -8.05 5.05
N GLN A 102 -14.99 -8.64 5.84
CA GLN A 102 -16.30 -8.07 6.15
C GLN A 102 -16.21 -6.65 6.75
N SER A 103 -15.19 -6.38 7.57
CA SER A 103 -15.02 -5.04 8.17
C SER A 103 -14.60 -4.00 7.14
N MET A 104 -13.72 -4.36 6.19
CA MET A 104 -13.34 -3.49 5.07
C MET A 104 -14.55 -3.25 4.16
N HIS A 105 -15.30 -4.29 3.84
CA HIS A 105 -16.53 -4.17 3.06
C HIS A 105 -17.51 -3.20 3.73
N THR A 106 -17.82 -3.39 5.02
CA THR A 106 -18.71 -2.51 5.78
C THR A 106 -18.18 -1.07 5.85
N PHE A 107 -16.86 -0.91 5.95
CA PHE A 107 -16.23 0.39 5.91
C PHE A 107 -16.48 1.09 4.56
N MET A 108 -16.22 0.42 3.44
CA MET A 108 -16.43 1.00 2.09
C MET A 108 -17.89 1.32 1.81
N MET A 109 -18.84 0.52 2.35
CA MET A 109 -20.30 0.74 2.19
C MET A 109 -20.83 2.03 2.84
N GLN A 110 -19.99 2.78 3.58
CA GLN A 110 -20.37 4.10 4.10
C GLN A 110 -20.46 5.18 3.01
N GLY A 111 -19.88 4.93 1.84
CA GLY A 111 -19.80 5.88 0.73
C GLY A 111 -18.77 6.98 0.99
N TYR A 112 -17.94 7.27 -0.01
CA TYR A 112 -16.87 8.27 0.09
C TYR A 112 -16.74 9.02 -1.26
N ASP A 113 -16.28 10.26 -1.20
CA ASP A 113 -15.96 11.07 -2.38
C ASP A 113 -14.52 10.86 -2.81
N TYR A 114 -13.62 10.79 -1.84
CA TYR A 114 -12.19 10.56 -2.04
C TYR A 114 -11.71 9.34 -1.27
N CYS A 115 -10.71 8.67 -1.82
CA CYS A 115 -10.01 7.60 -1.13
C CYS A 115 -8.50 7.78 -1.22
N PHE A 116 -7.86 8.11 -0.10
CA PHE A 116 -6.41 8.11 0.01
C PHE A 116 -5.92 6.68 0.24
N ILE A 117 -4.89 6.27 -0.50
CA ILE A 117 -4.38 4.91 -0.49
C ILE A 117 -2.91 4.90 -0.10
N SER A 118 -2.56 4.24 0.99
CA SER A 118 -1.19 3.87 1.31
C SER A 118 -0.96 2.39 1.08
N ALA A 119 -0.33 2.05 -0.04
CA ALA A 119 -0.01 0.68 -0.42
C ALA A 119 1.32 0.62 -1.17
N GLY A 120 2.10 -0.44 -0.94
CA GLY A 120 3.36 -0.67 -1.63
C GLY A 120 4.59 -0.72 -0.72
N ILE A 121 4.55 -0.16 0.49
CA ILE A 121 5.65 -0.30 1.46
C ILE A 121 5.91 -1.78 1.75
N ASN A 122 4.86 -2.55 2.00
CA ASN A 122 4.99 -3.98 2.23
C ASN A 122 5.34 -4.77 0.96
N ASP A 123 4.96 -4.29 -0.21
CA ASP A 123 5.38 -4.87 -1.49
C ASP A 123 6.90 -4.73 -1.67
N THR A 124 7.46 -3.54 -1.45
CA THR A 124 8.91 -3.33 -1.48
C THR A 124 9.63 -4.10 -0.37
N TYR A 125 9.07 -4.11 0.84
CA TYR A 125 9.62 -4.82 1.98
C TYR A 125 9.60 -6.35 1.82
N LYS A 126 8.53 -6.92 1.26
CA LYS A 126 8.40 -8.35 0.95
C LYS A 126 9.05 -8.73 -0.38
N LYS A 127 9.53 -7.75 -1.15
CA LYS A 127 10.18 -7.90 -2.46
C LYS A 127 9.26 -8.54 -3.51
N MET A 128 8.01 -8.07 -3.54
CA MET A 128 7.09 -8.45 -4.60
C MET A 128 7.59 -7.95 -5.95
N SER A 129 7.11 -8.51 -7.06
CA SER A 129 7.43 -7.98 -8.38
C SER A 129 6.71 -6.65 -8.64
N THR A 130 7.28 -5.81 -9.47
CA THR A 130 6.63 -4.55 -9.90
C THR A 130 5.36 -4.80 -10.69
N ASP A 131 5.29 -5.90 -11.46
CA ASP A 131 4.08 -6.33 -12.18
C ASP A 131 2.96 -6.71 -11.20
N TYR A 132 3.30 -7.44 -10.12
CA TYR A 132 2.37 -7.72 -9.03
C TYR A 132 1.78 -6.44 -8.44
N TYR A 133 2.64 -5.46 -8.11
CA TYR A 133 2.24 -4.18 -7.55
C TYR A 133 1.38 -3.37 -8.54
N LYS A 134 1.85 -3.18 -9.77
CA LYS A 134 1.15 -2.43 -10.83
C LYS A 134 -0.25 -2.98 -11.07
N LYS A 135 -0.39 -4.31 -11.20
CA LYS A 135 -1.68 -4.96 -11.40
C LYS A 135 -2.59 -4.83 -10.17
N SER A 136 -2.03 -4.93 -8.97
CA SER A 136 -2.81 -4.77 -7.72
C SER A 136 -3.33 -3.35 -7.58
N MET A 137 -2.49 -2.35 -7.80
CA MET A 137 -2.89 -0.95 -7.78
C MET A 137 -3.91 -0.62 -8.86
N ASN A 138 -3.73 -1.16 -10.08
CA ASN A 138 -4.70 -1.01 -11.16
C ASN A 138 -6.10 -1.49 -10.74
N GLN A 139 -6.19 -2.69 -10.17
CA GLN A 139 -7.46 -3.26 -9.70
C GLN A 139 -8.09 -2.43 -8.58
N LEU A 140 -7.28 -1.97 -7.63
CA LEU A 140 -7.74 -1.14 -6.52
C LEU A 140 -8.29 0.20 -7.01
N ILE A 141 -7.57 0.87 -7.91
CA ILE A 141 -7.99 2.15 -8.50
C ILE A 141 -9.28 1.96 -9.31
N ARG A 142 -9.33 0.94 -10.17
CA ARG A 142 -10.54 0.65 -10.96
C ARG A 142 -11.77 0.38 -10.09
N PHE A 143 -11.60 -0.32 -8.97
CA PHE A 143 -12.68 -0.54 -8.01
C PHE A 143 -13.24 0.79 -7.47
N LEU A 144 -12.35 1.72 -7.10
CA LEU A 144 -12.77 3.03 -6.59
C LEU A 144 -13.46 3.86 -7.66
N LEU A 145 -12.87 3.98 -8.84
CA LEU A 145 -13.43 4.75 -9.96
C LEU A 145 -14.77 4.19 -10.44
N THR A 146 -14.94 2.86 -10.43
CA THR A 146 -16.24 2.22 -10.74
C THR A 146 -17.33 2.63 -9.75
N ASN A 147 -16.94 2.99 -8.52
CA ASN A 147 -17.84 3.46 -7.48
C ASN A 147 -17.84 5.00 -7.33
N HIS A 148 -17.33 5.73 -8.33
CA HIS A 148 -17.25 7.19 -8.33
C HIS A 148 -16.47 7.77 -7.14
N ILE A 149 -15.51 7.02 -6.61
CA ILE A 149 -14.63 7.47 -5.53
C ILE A 149 -13.30 7.89 -6.15
N GLN A 150 -12.90 9.15 -5.95
CA GLN A 150 -11.68 9.70 -6.51
C GLN A 150 -10.44 9.17 -5.75
N PRO A 151 -9.52 8.44 -6.40
CA PRO A 151 -8.33 7.94 -5.72
C PRO A 151 -7.23 8.99 -5.61
N ILE A 152 -6.59 9.06 -4.44
CA ILE A 152 -5.33 9.77 -4.20
C ILE A 152 -4.34 8.74 -3.66
N ILE A 153 -3.21 8.58 -4.31
CA ILE A 153 -2.28 7.49 -4.01
C ILE A 153 -1.02 8.05 -3.40
N LEU A 154 -0.63 7.53 -2.24
CA LEU A 154 0.68 7.79 -1.66
C LEU A 154 1.75 7.07 -2.46
N ASP A 155 2.69 7.82 -3.03
CA ASP A 155 3.92 7.25 -3.59
C ASP A 155 4.74 6.55 -2.49
N ILE A 156 5.57 5.58 -2.87
CA ILE A 156 6.36 4.82 -1.90
C ILE A 156 7.28 5.76 -1.12
N PRO A 157 7.08 5.94 0.19
CA PRO A 157 7.91 6.82 1.00
C PRO A 157 9.33 6.28 1.16
N ASP A 158 10.25 7.12 1.57
CA ASP A 158 11.56 6.66 2.01
C ASP A 158 11.48 6.04 3.40
N TYR A 159 12.20 4.96 3.58
CA TYR A 159 12.41 4.27 4.85
C TYR A 159 13.69 3.42 4.79
N ASP A 160 14.26 3.12 5.95
CA ASP A 160 15.48 2.30 6.04
C ASP A 160 15.14 0.80 5.93
N ILE A 161 15.10 0.31 4.69
CA ILE A 161 14.81 -1.10 4.41
C ILE A 161 15.87 -2.05 5.00
N VAL A 162 17.13 -1.61 5.08
CA VAL A 162 18.22 -2.42 5.64
C VAL A 162 18.06 -2.57 7.15
N LYS A 163 17.73 -1.48 7.84
CA LYS A 163 17.45 -1.48 9.29
C LYS A 163 16.20 -2.32 9.59
N ALA A 164 15.16 -2.19 8.77
CA ALA A 164 13.94 -2.98 8.89
C ALA A 164 14.21 -4.48 8.76
N TYR A 165 15.09 -4.90 7.84
CA TYR A 165 15.48 -6.30 7.69
C TYR A 165 16.32 -6.83 8.87
N LYS A 166 17.23 -6.04 9.41
CA LYS A 166 18.07 -6.43 10.55
C LYS A 166 17.25 -6.73 11.80
N LYS A 167 16.08 -6.13 11.95
CA LYS A 167 15.17 -6.38 13.10
C LYS A 167 14.40 -7.69 13.00
N GLN A 168 14.45 -8.41 11.87
CA GLN A 168 13.75 -9.67 11.70
C GLN A 168 14.47 -10.85 12.36
N GLN A 169 13.70 -11.90 12.66
CA GLN A 169 14.25 -13.18 13.11
C GLN A 169 15.20 -13.75 12.04
N THR A 170 16.30 -14.36 12.49
CA THR A 170 17.36 -14.92 11.63
C THR A 170 16.82 -15.83 10.52
N ALA A 171 15.86 -16.70 10.84
CA ALA A 171 15.24 -17.59 9.87
C ALA A 171 14.57 -16.82 8.72
N ARG A 172 13.86 -15.73 9.02
CA ARG A 172 13.25 -14.86 8.00
C ARG A 172 14.28 -14.13 7.15
N GLN A 173 15.41 -13.72 7.75
CA GLN A 173 16.51 -13.10 7.00
C GLN A 173 17.12 -14.08 5.99
N VAL A 174 17.32 -15.35 6.40
CA VAL A 174 17.81 -16.41 5.50
C VAL A 174 16.83 -16.68 4.37
N LEU A 175 15.56 -16.88 4.67
CA LEU A 175 14.52 -17.08 3.66
C LEU A 175 14.45 -15.94 2.65
N ARG A 176 14.61 -14.69 3.11
CA ARG A 176 14.64 -13.52 2.20
C ARG A 176 15.87 -13.48 1.31
N LYS A 177 17.05 -13.85 1.83
CA LYS A 177 18.26 -13.95 1.00
C LYS A 177 18.08 -14.99 -0.10
N ILE A 178 17.52 -16.15 0.25
CA ILE A 178 17.22 -17.21 -0.71
C ILE A 178 16.18 -16.71 -1.74
N SER A 179 15.09 -16.12 -1.29
CA SER A 179 14.07 -15.55 -2.17
C SER A 179 14.65 -14.49 -3.10
N SER A 180 15.45 -13.54 -2.58
CA SER A 180 16.10 -12.51 -3.40
C SER A 180 17.05 -13.10 -4.44
N PHE A 181 17.79 -14.15 -4.09
CA PHE A 181 18.66 -14.85 -5.03
C PHE A 181 17.86 -15.52 -6.15
N ILE A 182 16.76 -16.23 -5.81
CA ILE A 182 15.90 -16.91 -6.76
C ILE A 182 15.19 -15.90 -7.68
N THR A 183 14.73 -14.78 -7.15
CA THR A 183 13.92 -13.80 -7.87
C THR A 183 14.74 -12.70 -8.53
N GLY A 184 16.04 -12.62 -8.27
CA GLY A 184 16.90 -11.54 -8.75
C GLY A 184 16.55 -10.16 -8.18
N SER A 185 15.74 -10.11 -7.10
CA SER A 185 15.22 -8.86 -6.56
C SER A 185 16.30 -8.04 -5.83
N GLN A 186 16.33 -6.73 -6.10
CA GLN A 186 17.24 -5.80 -5.42
C GLN A 186 16.83 -5.59 -3.96
N THR A 187 17.81 -5.22 -3.10
CA THR A 187 17.53 -4.95 -1.68
C THR A 187 16.67 -3.71 -1.50
N ASP A 188 16.99 -2.64 -2.20
CA ASP A 188 16.17 -1.43 -2.25
C ASP A 188 15.56 -1.30 -3.65
N CYS A 189 14.25 -1.48 -3.72
CA CYS A 189 13.48 -1.41 -4.96
C CYS A 189 12.44 -0.28 -4.94
N LYS A 190 12.47 0.63 -3.96
CA LYS A 190 11.48 1.72 -3.84
C LYS A 190 11.32 2.50 -5.13
N GLN A 191 12.43 2.92 -5.77
CA GLN A 191 12.37 3.69 -7.00
C GLN A 191 11.71 2.92 -8.15
N THR A 192 11.94 1.61 -8.24
CA THR A 192 11.30 0.77 -9.28
C THR A 192 9.78 0.73 -9.11
N PHE A 193 9.30 0.71 -7.86
CA PHE A 193 7.86 0.74 -7.57
C PHE A 193 7.26 2.14 -7.81
N ARG A 194 7.98 3.22 -7.50
CA ARG A 194 7.58 4.60 -7.82
C ARG A 194 7.41 4.77 -9.33
N ASN A 195 8.38 4.26 -10.10
CA ASN A 195 8.29 4.28 -11.56
C ASN A 195 7.07 3.48 -12.05
N ALA A 196 6.84 2.28 -11.49
CA ALA A 196 5.69 1.46 -11.86
C ALA A 196 4.34 2.14 -11.58
N LEU A 197 4.24 2.92 -10.48
CA LEU A 197 3.06 3.71 -10.17
C LEU A 197 2.90 4.88 -11.15
N SER A 198 3.98 5.58 -11.48
CA SER A 198 3.98 6.66 -12.47
C SER A 198 3.60 6.15 -13.86
N ASP A 199 4.13 4.99 -14.27
CA ASP A 199 3.76 4.34 -15.53
C ASP A 199 2.28 3.96 -15.54
N LEU A 200 1.75 3.45 -14.43
CA LEU A 200 0.32 3.14 -14.32
C LEU A 200 -0.55 4.37 -14.51
N ALA A 201 -0.19 5.51 -13.92
CA ALA A 201 -0.94 6.75 -14.08
C ALA A 201 -0.84 7.29 -15.52
N ASN A 202 0.35 7.22 -16.14
CA ASN A 202 0.57 7.65 -17.53
C ASN A 202 -0.19 6.76 -18.53
N ASP A 203 -0.23 5.45 -18.31
CA ASP A 203 -0.96 4.49 -19.15
C ASP A 203 -2.49 4.71 -19.09
N ASN A 204 -2.99 5.42 -18.05
CA ASN A 204 -4.40 5.64 -17.78
C ASN A 204 -4.68 7.15 -17.52
N ASN A 205 -4.23 8.01 -18.40
CA ASN A 205 -4.35 9.46 -18.25
C ASN A 205 -5.80 9.98 -18.08
N ASP A 206 -6.77 9.25 -18.61
CA ASP A 206 -8.19 9.53 -18.48
C ASP A 206 -8.77 9.26 -17.08
N TRP A 207 -8.04 8.54 -16.23
CA TRP A 207 -8.47 8.22 -14.88
C TRP A 207 -8.29 9.36 -13.86
N GLN A 208 -7.59 10.43 -14.24
CA GLN A 208 -7.32 11.58 -13.37
C GLN A 208 -6.76 11.19 -12.00
N ILE A 209 -5.84 10.20 -11.98
CA ILE A 209 -5.24 9.69 -10.74
C ILE A 209 -4.35 10.77 -10.13
N SER A 210 -4.61 11.11 -8.87
CA SER A 210 -3.74 12.00 -8.09
C SER A 210 -2.70 11.17 -7.35
N ILE A 211 -1.41 11.47 -7.56
CA ILE A 211 -0.30 10.83 -6.84
C ILE A 211 0.35 11.87 -5.92
N LEU A 212 0.25 11.66 -4.61
CA LEU A 212 1.01 12.41 -3.63
C LEU A 212 2.44 11.87 -3.62
N LYS A 213 3.35 12.57 -4.29
CA LYS A 213 4.75 12.16 -4.41
C LYS A 213 5.47 12.28 -3.07
N TYR A 214 6.34 11.32 -2.77
CA TYR A 214 7.08 11.33 -1.50
C TYR A 214 7.91 12.60 -1.30
N GLN A 215 8.40 13.22 -2.37
CA GLN A 215 9.17 14.47 -2.30
C GLN A 215 8.35 15.65 -1.75
N GLU A 216 7.04 15.63 -1.88
CA GLU A 216 6.18 16.73 -1.43
C GLU A 216 6.16 16.85 0.11
N TRP A 217 6.36 15.74 0.82
CA TRP A 217 6.30 15.72 2.28
C TRP A 217 7.51 15.06 2.96
N ASN A 218 8.29 14.27 2.24
CA ASN A 218 9.43 13.48 2.77
C ASN A 218 10.64 13.55 1.82
N SER A 219 11.05 14.77 1.42
CA SER A 219 12.16 14.98 0.49
C SER A 219 13.53 14.70 1.12
N ASP A 220 13.65 14.76 2.44
CA ASP A 220 14.89 14.53 3.18
C ASP A 220 14.68 13.56 4.34
N TYR A 221 14.58 12.29 4.02
CA TYR A 221 14.34 11.22 5.00
C TYR A 221 15.35 11.24 6.15
N GLN A 222 16.62 11.52 5.92
CA GLN A 222 17.65 11.46 6.96
C GLN A 222 17.44 12.55 8.03
N ASN A 223 17.08 13.77 7.62
CA ASN A 223 16.74 14.85 8.53
C ASN A 223 15.36 14.65 9.16
N ASP A 224 14.40 14.15 8.39
CA ASP A 224 13.03 13.91 8.82
C ASP A 224 12.91 12.76 9.83
N LEU A 225 13.87 11.80 9.81
CA LEU A 225 13.83 10.57 10.59
C LEU A 225 13.61 10.81 12.10
N LYS A 226 14.29 11.80 12.67
CA LYS A 226 14.18 12.11 14.12
C LYS A 226 12.90 12.87 14.47
N SER A 227 12.36 13.64 13.53
CA SER A 227 11.25 14.54 13.76
C SER A 227 9.90 13.91 13.48
N TYR A 228 9.79 13.09 12.42
CA TYR A 228 8.53 12.62 11.88
C TYR A 228 8.33 11.11 11.92
N TYR A 229 9.40 10.34 12.21
CA TYR A 229 9.29 8.88 12.26
C TYR A 229 9.33 8.32 13.68
N LEU A 230 8.78 7.14 13.85
CA LEU A 230 8.98 6.32 15.03
C LEU A 230 10.41 5.74 15.04
N THR A 231 10.81 5.13 16.15
CA THR A 231 12.15 4.55 16.33
C THR A 231 12.48 3.42 15.35
N ASP A 232 11.46 2.86 14.69
CA ASP A 232 11.67 1.83 13.68
C ASP A 232 12.15 2.40 12.34
N GLY A 233 12.01 3.72 12.11
CA GLY A 233 12.40 4.40 10.89
C GLY A 233 11.53 4.06 9.68
N MET A 234 10.33 3.55 9.91
CA MET A 234 9.37 3.20 8.86
C MET A 234 8.00 3.85 9.07
N HIS A 235 7.49 3.84 10.30
CA HIS A 235 6.19 4.40 10.62
C HIS A 235 6.31 5.85 11.07
N LEU A 236 5.31 6.65 10.77
CA LEU A 236 5.24 8.05 11.18
C LEU A 236 4.83 8.16 12.65
N ASN A 237 5.35 9.18 13.32
CA ASN A 237 4.81 9.66 14.59
C ASN A 237 3.70 10.69 14.32
N LYS A 238 3.10 11.25 15.39
CA LYS A 238 2.03 12.25 15.26
C LYS A 238 2.42 13.44 14.37
N LYS A 239 3.64 13.97 14.51
CA LYS A 239 4.10 15.12 13.70
C LYS A 239 4.23 14.73 12.21
N GLY A 240 4.66 13.50 11.96
CA GLY A 240 4.76 12.97 10.61
C GLY A 240 3.38 12.84 9.95
N TYR A 241 2.37 12.35 10.68
CA TYR A 241 1.01 12.29 10.16
C TYR A 241 0.44 13.69 9.91
N VAL A 242 0.59 14.66 10.81
CA VAL A 242 0.14 16.05 10.57
C VAL A 242 0.77 16.66 9.32
N LYS A 243 2.06 16.38 9.08
CA LYS A 243 2.75 16.84 7.86
C LYS A 243 2.17 16.17 6.61
N LEU A 244 1.94 14.86 6.65
CA LEU A 244 1.33 14.11 5.58
C LEU A 244 -0.10 14.59 5.31
N ASP A 245 -0.91 14.80 6.35
CA ASP A 245 -2.29 15.25 6.28
C ASP A 245 -2.40 16.61 5.58
N SER A 246 -1.46 17.52 5.87
CA SER A 246 -1.43 18.83 5.18
C SER A 246 -1.24 18.68 3.67
N CYS A 247 -0.45 17.71 3.23
CA CYS A 247 -0.26 17.45 1.80
C CYS A 247 -1.47 16.70 1.19
N ILE A 248 -2.06 15.74 1.92
CA ILE A 248 -3.31 15.07 1.48
C ILE A 248 -4.43 16.09 1.29
N ALA A 249 -4.59 17.00 2.26
CA ALA A 249 -5.60 18.06 2.19
C ALA A 249 -5.41 18.95 0.96
N GLN A 250 -4.16 19.33 0.63
CA GLN A 250 -3.88 20.12 -0.58
C GLN A 250 -4.32 19.40 -1.87
N HIS A 251 -4.07 18.10 -1.98
CA HIS A 251 -4.53 17.31 -3.14
C HIS A 251 -6.06 17.24 -3.23
N ILE A 252 -6.77 17.14 -2.10
CA ILE A 252 -8.24 17.15 -2.07
C ILE A 252 -8.77 18.52 -2.44
N ILE A 253 -8.29 19.59 -1.80
CA ILE A 253 -8.75 20.97 -2.01
C ILE A 253 -8.53 21.41 -3.46
N HIS A 254 -7.39 21.04 -4.06
CA HIS A 254 -7.11 21.35 -5.46
C HIS A 254 -8.10 20.69 -6.43
N ASN A 255 -8.61 19.52 -6.08
CA ASN A 255 -9.58 18.80 -6.88
C ASN A 255 -11.04 19.24 -6.61
N CYS A 256 -11.30 19.96 -5.50
CA CYS A 256 -12.64 20.51 -5.17
C CYS A 256 -12.90 21.87 -5.85
N ASN A 257 -11.84 22.57 -6.33
CA ASN A 257 -11.91 23.86 -7.02
C ASN A 257 -11.87 23.68 -8.53
#